data_0f82f6b3319e705d099ca7f26c061b93
#
_entry.id   0f82f6b3319e705d099ca7f26c061b93
#
_cell.length_a   1.000
_cell.length_b   1.000
_cell.length_c   1.000
_cell.angle_alpha   90.00
_cell.angle_beta   90.00
_cell.angle_gamma   90.00
#
_symmetry.space_group_name_H-M   'P 1'
#
loop_
_entity.id
_entity.type
_entity.pdbx_description
1 polymer ?
#
loop_
_entity_poly.entity_id
_entity_poly.type
_entity_poly.pdbx_seq_one_letter_code
_entity_poly.pdbx_strand_id
1 'polypeptide(L)'
;MNKIRYFLVFTTVLGMGACGGGQGDQSTTATVKDIQNEVPVGIIQSTQDSAMVGDSILLDGSESTDDSATTLNYRWAVVKNPENSFPSFGASTDKIFHFIPDRAGDYELSLVVNDGQQDSQTTTVKIQVFARNVEQVVNPSDVIPDTENDDVLVDNTEEKGKVIFRDGFETGTIRVDKYSNDLSTWNAMALHFENRSSATIVKDPAGTGQNVAKFIVPDDGQCYRAEIQRKQFDWGHYNYSFSHYIPSTWPVFQYGTILAQWHGFNLNGKNLNPPIALVLSGLKPEWQLHLYELKPMTSPLAVPETLLKRYVLDVPVVYNQWNDWNFDIQWSELDANDQLIPGKVVVKHNGKEVANITGVNNYHQKWSPYFQMGIYRSSWREGALKDRVIVGQPVEAYHKNVVIKDLN
;
A
#
# COMPACT_ATOMS: atom_id res chain seq x y z
N MET A 1 27.63 -12.36 -26.65
CA MET A 1 28.50 -13.50 -26.96
C MET A 1 29.69 -13.46 -26.04
N ASN A 2 29.74 -14.26 -25.02
CA ASN A 2 30.97 -14.72 -24.32
C ASN A 2 30.55 -15.87 -23.41
N LYS A 3 30.82 -17.08 -23.93
CA LYS A 3 30.64 -18.34 -23.19
C LYS A 3 31.91 -18.56 -22.37
N ILE A 4 31.80 -18.60 -21.05
CA ILE A 4 32.87 -19.07 -20.17
C ILE A 4 32.74 -20.57 -20.06
N ARG A 5 33.76 -21.31 -20.59
CA ARG A 5 33.89 -22.74 -20.46
C ARG A 5 34.78 -23.01 -19.25
N TYR A 6 34.29 -23.80 -18.34
CA TYR A 6 35.14 -24.38 -17.29
C TYR A 6 35.89 -25.60 -17.84
N PHE A 7 37.21 -25.58 -17.73
CA PHE A 7 38.08 -26.70 -18.04
C PHE A 7 38.31 -27.55 -16.76
N LEU A 8 37.95 -28.82 -16.85
CA LEU A 8 38.26 -29.80 -15.83
C LEU A 8 39.69 -30.32 -16.13
N VAL A 9 40.66 -30.11 -15.22
CA VAL A 9 42.00 -30.64 -15.35
C VAL A 9 42.03 -31.98 -14.64
N PHE A 10 42.17 -33.06 -15.43
CA PHE A 10 42.58 -34.39 -14.91
C PHE A 10 44.09 -34.45 -14.85
N THR A 11 44.66 -34.58 -13.66
CA THR A 11 46.06 -34.93 -13.45
C THR A 11 46.17 -36.44 -13.29
N THR A 12 46.64 -37.12 -14.32
CA THR A 12 47.09 -38.50 -14.26
C THR A 12 48.53 -38.54 -13.73
N VAL A 13 48.74 -39.17 -12.57
CA VAL A 13 50.07 -39.52 -12.07
C VAL A 13 50.34 -40.94 -12.50
N LEU A 14 51.33 -41.12 -13.37
CA LEU A 14 51.95 -42.41 -13.69
C LEU A 14 53.05 -42.70 -12.64
N GLY A 15 52.86 -43.71 -11.83
CA GLY A 15 53.89 -44.25 -10.96
C GLY A 15 54.37 -45.59 -11.50
N MET A 16 55.64 -45.68 -11.91
CA MET A 16 56.29 -46.92 -12.25
C MET A 16 56.69 -47.70 -11.03
N GLY A 17 56.45 -49.00 -11.05
CA GLY A 17 56.64 -49.90 -9.96
C GLY A 17 58.08 -50.44 -9.77
N ALA A 18 58.30 -51.07 -8.65
CA ALA A 18 59.33 -52.09 -8.45
C ALA A 18 58.82 -53.21 -7.54
N CYS A 19 59.11 -54.42 -7.90
CA CYS A 19 58.78 -55.69 -7.23
C CYS A 19 59.20 -55.79 -5.81
N GLY A 20 58.44 -56.49 -4.94
CA GLY A 20 58.87 -57.08 -3.72
C GLY A 20 57.71 -57.59 -2.86
N GLY A 21 57.65 -58.91 -2.73
CA GLY A 21 56.74 -59.84 -2.15
C GLY A 21 56.00 -59.52 -0.85
N GLY A 22 54.81 -60.12 -0.75
CA GLY A 22 54.33 -60.73 0.44
C GLY A 22 53.22 -60.01 1.21
N GLN A 23 52.17 -60.74 1.39
CA GLN A 23 51.11 -60.68 2.39
C GLN A 23 49.87 -59.78 2.05
N GLY A 24 48.77 -60.49 2.15
CA GLY A 24 47.45 -60.05 1.84
C GLY A 24 47.02 -58.79 2.58
N ASP A 25 46.71 -57.83 1.78
CA ASP A 25 45.98 -56.67 2.23
C ASP A 25 44.53 -56.75 1.74
N GLN A 26 43.59 -56.89 2.67
CA GLN A 26 42.16 -56.82 2.38
C GLN A 26 41.85 -55.39 1.93
N SER A 27 41.69 -55.21 0.65
CA SER A 27 41.12 -54.02 0.09
C SER A 27 39.71 -53.86 0.65
N THR A 28 39.58 -53.06 1.68
CA THR A 28 38.26 -52.53 2.08
C THR A 28 37.82 -51.55 0.98
N THR A 29 37.09 -52.05 0.00
CA THR A 29 36.29 -51.20 -0.85
C THR A 29 35.27 -50.48 0.05
N ALA A 30 35.55 -49.21 0.34
CA ALA A 30 34.57 -48.32 0.91
C ALA A 30 33.40 -48.27 -0.08
N THR A 31 32.31 -48.92 0.25
CA THR A 31 31.03 -48.75 -0.46
C THR A 31 30.66 -47.31 -0.25
N VAL A 32 30.75 -46.50 -1.31
CA VAL A 32 30.09 -45.19 -1.37
C VAL A 32 28.62 -45.51 -1.21
N LYS A 33 28.06 -45.19 -0.03
CA LYS A 33 26.64 -45.28 0.21
C LYS A 33 26.05 -44.22 -0.72
N ASP A 34 25.31 -44.67 -1.70
CA ASP A 34 24.54 -43.81 -2.60
C ASP A 34 23.54 -43.06 -1.69
N ILE A 35 23.82 -41.82 -1.37
CA ILE A 35 22.93 -40.98 -0.54
C ILE A 35 21.80 -40.62 -1.45
N GLN A 36 20.70 -41.38 -1.36
CA GLN A 36 19.46 -41.04 -2.05
C GLN A 36 18.89 -39.73 -1.43
N ASN A 37 18.56 -38.77 -2.29
CA ASN A 37 17.92 -37.56 -1.88
C ASN A 37 16.54 -37.88 -1.24
N GLU A 38 16.32 -37.45 -0.02
CA GLU A 38 15.04 -37.62 0.67
C GLU A 38 14.05 -36.54 0.22
N VAL A 39 12.76 -36.82 0.41
CA VAL A 39 11.70 -35.85 0.06
C VAL A 39 11.68 -34.74 1.11
N PRO A 40 11.71 -33.47 0.73
CA PRO A 40 11.65 -32.39 1.69
C PRO A 40 10.32 -32.37 2.48
N VAL A 41 10.34 -31.83 3.68
CA VAL A 41 9.18 -31.74 4.57
C VAL A 41 8.70 -30.28 4.65
N GLY A 42 7.50 -30.01 4.14
CA GLY A 42 6.86 -28.70 4.27
C GLY A 42 6.21 -28.54 5.63
N ILE A 43 6.53 -27.46 6.34
CA ILE A 43 5.97 -27.11 7.65
C ILE A 43 5.36 -25.74 7.56
N ILE A 44 4.12 -25.57 8.03
CA ILE A 44 3.44 -24.30 8.13
C ILE A 44 3.28 -23.93 9.61
N GLN A 45 3.84 -22.79 9.99
CA GLN A 45 3.53 -22.13 11.25
C GLN A 45 2.54 -20.99 10.97
N SER A 46 1.41 -20.98 11.67
CA SER A 46 0.44 -19.90 11.62
C SER A 46 0.44 -19.15 12.96
N THR A 47 0.38 -17.83 12.88
CA THR A 47 0.26 -16.99 14.08
C THR A 47 -1.13 -17.11 14.72
N GLN A 48 -2.12 -17.62 13.97
CA GLN A 48 -3.51 -17.74 14.41
C GLN A 48 -4.27 -18.77 13.55
N ASP A 49 -5.25 -19.43 14.13
CA ASP A 49 -6.19 -20.37 13.49
C ASP A 49 -7.53 -19.72 13.14
N SER A 50 -7.73 -18.49 13.60
CA SER A 50 -8.91 -17.68 13.33
C SER A 50 -8.57 -16.21 13.14
N ALA A 51 -9.39 -15.49 12.37
CA ALA A 51 -9.18 -14.08 12.04
C ALA A 51 -10.53 -13.38 11.75
N MET A 52 -10.52 -12.08 11.67
CA MET A 52 -11.63 -11.29 11.12
C MET A 52 -11.37 -10.98 9.63
N VAL A 53 -12.45 -10.74 8.88
CA VAL A 53 -12.34 -10.21 7.52
C VAL A 53 -11.42 -8.99 7.50
N GLY A 54 -10.42 -9.01 6.60
CA GLY A 54 -9.44 -7.94 6.44
C GLY A 54 -8.23 -8.00 7.39
N ASP A 55 -8.15 -8.98 8.30
CA ASP A 55 -6.93 -9.19 9.10
C ASP A 55 -5.80 -9.73 8.23
N SER A 56 -4.58 -9.27 8.49
CA SER A 56 -3.38 -9.84 7.85
C SER A 56 -2.93 -11.07 8.64
N ILE A 57 -2.98 -12.22 8.00
CA ILE A 57 -2.52 -13.50 8.53
C ILE A 57 -1.17 -13.81 7.95
N LEU A 58 -0.24 -14.21 8.81
CA LEU A 58 1.10 -14.57 8.42
C LEU A 58 1.28 -16.08 8.58
N LEU A 59 1.67 -16.73 7.49
CA LEU A 59 2.02 -18.14 7.44
C LEU A 59 3.52 -18.25 7.19
N ASP A 60 4.23 -18.93 8.07
CA ASP A 60 5.68 -19.07 8.01
C ASP A 60 6.05 -20.50 7.64
N GLY A 61 6.75 -20.66 6.51
CA GLY A 61 7.29 -21.92 6.02
C GLY A 61 8.75 -22.17 6.43
N SER A 62 9.37 -21.30 7.23
CA SER A 62 10.82 -21.32 7.49
C SER A 62 11.32 -22.55 8.25
N GLU A 63 10.45 -23.26 8.97
CA GLU A 63 10.74 -24.51 9.66
C GLU A 63 10.71 -25.74 8.74
N SER A 64 10.41 -25.57 7.45
CA SER A 64 10.50 -26.67 6.46
C SER A 64 11.94 -27.18 6.34
N THR A 65 12.10 -28.48 6.22
CA THR A 65 13.37 -29.16 6.28
C THR A 65 13.63 -30.06 5.06
N ASP A 66 14.91 -30.34 4.84
CA ASP A 66 15.41 -31.29 3.86
C ASP A 66 16.69 -31.96 4.41
N ASP A 67 17.06 -33.15 3.90
CA ASP A 67 18.23 -33.88 4.29
C ASP A 67 19.56 -33.30 3.77
N SER A 68 19.47 -32.50 2.70
CA SER A 68 20.60 -31.78 2.11
C SER A 68 20.55 -30.30 2.55
N ALA A 69 21.70 -29.66 2.67
CA ALA A 69 21.82 -28.25 3.02
C ALA A 69 21.41 -27.31 1.85
N THR A 70 20.47 -27.72 1.02
CA THR A 70 20.01 -26.97 -0.14
C THR A 70 18.99 -25.89 0.26
N THR A 71 18.89 -24.85 -0.56
CA THR A 71 17.88 -23.83 -0.39
C THR A 71 16.53 -24.36 -0.85
N LEU A 72 15.53 -24.36 0.02
CA LEU A 72 14.18 -24.74 -0.34
C LEU A 72 13.47 -23.63 -1.13
N ASN A 73 12.74 -24.03 -2.16
CA ASN A 73 11.78 -23.18 -2.87
C ASN A 73 10.38 -23.42 -2.30
N TYR A 74 9.60 -22.36 -2.16
CA TYR A 74 8.27 -22.40 -1.55
C TYR A 74 7.21 -22.19 -2.62
N ARG A 75 6.05 -22.85 -2.46
CA ARG A 75 4.88 -22.65 -3.29
C ARG A 75 3.61 -22.72 -2.46
N TRP A 76 3.01 -21.56 -2.25
CA TRP A 76 1.77 -21.41 -1.50
C TRP A 76 0.57 -21.34 -2.44
N ALA A 77 -0.58 -21.81 -1.96
CA ALA A 77 -1.86 -21.68 -2.66
C ALA A 77 -3.03 -21.60 -1.68
N VAL A 78 -4.07 -20.86 -2.08
CA VAL A 78 -5.39 -20.93 -1.44
C VAL A 78 -6.14 -22.07 -2.11
N VAL A 79 -6.36 -23.17 -1.39
CA VAL A 79 -7.01 -24.40 -1.94
C VAL A 79 -8.49 -24.46 -1.66
N LYS A 80 -8.97 -23.70 -0.65
CA LYS A 80 -10.38 -23.51 -0.36
C LYS A 80 -10.64 -22.11 0.18
N ASN A 81 -11.70 -21.47 -0.27
CA ASN A 81 -12.19 -20.18 0.20
C ASN A 81 -13.72 -20.12 0.08
N PRO A 82 -14.39 -19.18 0.77
CA PRO A 82 -15.82 -18.96 0.63
C PRO A 82 -16.24 -18.62 -0.80
N GLU A 83 -17.47 -18.92 -1.16
CA GLU A 83 -18.01 -18.57 -2.48
C GLU A 83 -17.92 -17.06 -2.75
N ASN A 84 -17.50 -16.68 -3.96
CA ASN A 84 -17.24 -15.29 -4.34
C ASN A 84 -16.21 -14.55 -3.46
N SER A 85 -15.30 -15.27 -2.82
CA SER A 85 -14.16 -14.72 -2.11
C SER A 85 -12.98 -14.57 -3.05
N PHE A 86 -12.28 -13.43 -2.94
CA PHE A 86 -11.07 -13.08 -3.68
C PHE A 86 -10.02 -12.53 -2.71
N PRO A 87 -9.47 -13.38 -1.83
CA PRO A 87 -8.53 -12.94 -0.82
C PRO A 87 -7.26 -12.35 -1.43
N SER A 88 -6.68 -11.38 -0.76
CA SER A 88 -5.36 -10.87 -1.11
C SER A 88 -4.27 -11.72 -0.48
N PHE A 89 -3.17 -11.91 -1.20
CA PHE A 89 -2.01 -12.62 -0.67
C PHE A 89 -0.70 -12.09 -1.27
N GLY A 90 0.41 -12.29 -0.54
CA GLY A 90 1.75 -11.96 -0.97
C GLY A 90 2.28 -12.89 -2.07
N ALA A 91 3.58 -12.80 -2.37
CA ALA A 91 4.21 -13.69 -3.35
C ALA A 91 4.11 -15.15 -2.89
N SER A 92 3.57 -16.01 -3.74
CA SER A 92 3.35 -17.43 -3.44
C SER A 92 4.65 -18.25 -3.35
N THR A 93 5.78 -17.63 -3.62
CA THR A 93 7.13 -18.24 -3.60
C THR A 93 7.98 -17.81 -2.43
N ASP A 94 7.47 -16.91 -1.57
CA ASP A 94 8.22 -16.43 -0.42
C ASP A 94 8.17 -17.45 0.73
N LYS A 95 9.21 -17.47 1.55
CA LYS A 95 9.29 -18.27 2.77
C LYS A 95 8.18 -17.94 3.76
N ILE A 96 7.79 -16.66 3.81
CA ILE A 96 6.71 -16.14 4.63
C ILE A 96 5.59 -15.69 3.71
N PHE A 97 4.40 -16.24 3.89
CA PHE A 97 3.24 -15.96 3.06
C PHE A 97 2.23 -15.09 3.82
N HIS A 98 1.91 -13.95 3.24
CA HIS A 98 0.88 -13.04 3.76
C HIS A 98 -0.46 -13.34 3.11
N PHE A 99 -1.49 -13.47 3.91
CA PHE A 99 -2.84 -13.79 3.48
C PHE A 99 -3.84 -12.85 4.16
N ILE A 100 -4.75 -12.25 3.40
CA ILE A 100 -5.78 -11.35 3.91
C ILE A 100 -7.13 -11.81 3.36
N PRO A 101 -7.99 -12.41 4.21
CA PRO A 101 -9.31 -12.86 3.82
C PRO A 101 -10.26 -11.67 3.60
N ASP A 102 -11.05 -11.72 2.54
CA ASP A 102 -12.02 -10.71 2.16
C ASP A 102 -13.47 -11.04 2.54
N ARG A 103 -13.73 -12.28 2.97
CA ARG A 103 -15.05 -12.77 3.39
C ARG A 103 -14.96 -13.64 4.63
N ALA A 104 -16.05 -13.64 5.41
CA ALA A 104 -16.21 -14.61 6.48
C ALA A 104 -16.44 -16.02 5.94
N GLY A 105 -15.88 -17.00 6.62
CA GLY A 105 -15.98 -18.41 6.29
C GLY A 105 -14.64 -19.14 6.43
N ASP A 106 -14.59 -20.38 5.98
CA ASP A 106 -13.43 -21.24 6.13
C ASP A 106 -12.50 -21.10 4.92
N TYR A 107 -11.23 -20.86 5.21
CA TYR A 107 -10.14 -20.90 4.22
C TYR A 107 -9.23 -22.08 4.49
N GLU A 108 -8.70 -22.67 3.43
CA GLU A 108 -7.65 -23.68 3.52
C GLU A 108 -6.51 -23.27 2.58
N LEU A 109 -5.32 -23.15 3.16
CA LEU A 109 -4.11 -22.76 2.42
C LEU A 109 -3.14 -23.92 2.42
N SER A 110 -2.33 -24.04 1.38
CA SER A 110 -1.36 -25.10 1.23
C SER A 110 0.03 -24.56 0.98
N LEU A 111 1.02 -25.34 1.42
CA LEU A 111 2.44 -25.18 1.15
C LEU A 111 2.97 -26.47 0.51
N VAL A 112 3.74 -26.30 -0.56
CA VAL A 112 4.67 -27.30 -1.08
C VAL A 112 6.05 -26.67 -1.09
N VAL A 113 7.05 -27.37 -0.60
CA VAL A 113 8.46 -26.98 -0.69
C VAL A 113 9.19 -27.90 -1.65
N ASN A 114 10.23 -27.39 -2.31
CA ASN A 114 11.02 -28.12 -3.30
C ASN A 114 12.51 -27.86 -3.08
N ASP A 115 13.33 -28.91 -3.06
CA ASP A 115 14.76 -28.90 -2.85
C ASP A 115 15.60 -28.67 -4.12
N GLY A 116 14.91 -28.51 -5.27
CA GLY A 116 15.49 -28.42 -6.61
C GLY A 116 15.47 -29.75 -7.38
N GLN A 117 15.08 -30.86 -6.74
CA GLN A 117 14.96 -32.19 -7.33
C GLN A 117 13.56 -32.76 -7.24
N GLN A 118 12.89 -32.60 -6.10
CA GLN A 118 11.55 -33.12 -5.85
C GLN A 118 10.71 -32.21 -4.94
N ASP A 119 9.40 -32.35 -5.07
CA ASP A 119 8.41 -31.64 -4.24
C ASP A 119 8.14 -32.40 -2.92
N SER A 120 7.91 -31.66 -1.85
CA SER A 120 7.35 -32.22 -0.62
C SER A 120 5.92 -32.72 -0.81
N GLN A 121 5.43 -33.46 0.17
CA GLN A 121 3.98 -33.61 0.33
C GLN A 121 3.34 -32.25 0.60
N THR A 122 2.08 -32.07 0.16
CA THR A 122 1.34 -30.83 0.42
C THR A 122 0.95 -30.76 1.88
N THR A 123 1.38 -29.72 2.56
CA THR A 123 0.93 -29.36 3.93
C THR A 123 -0.17 -28.34 3.85
N THR A 124 -1.22 -28.45 4.67
CA THR A 124 -2.33 -27.48 4.68
C THR A 124 -2.57 -26.90 6.07
N VAL A 125 -3.11 -25.68 6.10
CA VAL A 125 -3.60 -25.01 7.30
C VAL A 125 -5.00 -24.48 7.05
N LYS A 126 -5.86 -24.56 8.07
CA LYS A 126 -7.24 -24.03 8.02
C LYS A 126 -7.33 -22.78 8.88
N ILE A 127 -7.96 -21.76 8.35
CA ILE A 127 -8.21 -20.48 9.03
C ILE A 127 -9.71 -20.23 8.99
N GLN A 128 -10.31 -20.08 10.15
CA GLN A 128 -11.71 -19.66 10.27
C GLN A 128 -11.79 -18.14 10.32
N VAL A 129 -12.50 -17.54 9.37
CA VAL A 129 -12.63 -16.09 9.26
C VAL A 129 -14.04 -15.65 9.67
N PHE A 130 -14.12 -14.73 10.61
CA PHE A 130 -15.37 -14.18 11.12
C PHE A 130 -15.66 -12.83 10.45
N ALA A 131 -16.94 -12.52 10.26
CA ALA A 131 -17.35 -11.18 9.86
C ALA A 131 -17.00 -10.19 10.97
N ARG A 132 -16.48 -9.00 10.60
CA ARG A 132 -16.43 -7.90 11.57
C ARG A 132 -17.86 -7.45 11.82
N ASN A 133 -18.37 -7.68 13.02
CA ASN A 133 -19.58 -7.02 13.46
C ASN A 133 -19.27 -5.54 13.60
N VAL A 134 -19.71 -4.74 12.64
CA VAL A 134 -19.93 -3.33 12.87
C VAL A 134 -21.15 -3.29 13.77
N GLU A 135 -20.96 -3.23 15.08
CA GLU A 135 -22.05 -2.82 15.96
C GLU A 135 -22.44 -1.41 15.50
N GLN A 136 -23.53 -1.35 14.74
CA GLN A 136 -24.27 -0.10 14.61
C GLN A 136 -24.67 0.27 16.03
N VAL A 137 -24.07 1.32 16.54
CA VAL A 137 -24.63 2.03 17.70
C VAL A 137 -25.92 2.66 17.19
N VAL A 138 -27.00 1.88 17.21
CA VAL A 138 -28.35 2.41 17.05
C VAL A 138 -28.62 3.17 18.34
N ASN A 139 -28.61 4.48 18.26
CA ASN A 139 -29.16 5.31 19.33
C ASN A 139 -30.63 4.91 19.54
N PRO A 140 -31.07 4.66 20.79
CA PRO A 140 -32.42 4.20 21.08
C PRO A 140 -33.56 5.19 20.73
N SER A 141 -33.28 6.30 20.05
CA SER A 141 -34.23 7.34 19.66
C SER A 141 -34.69 7.28 18.20
N ASP A 142 -34.19 6.32 17.38
CA ASP A 142 -34.53 6.28 15.94
C ASP A 142 -35.56 5.19 15.60
N VAL A 143 -36.66 5.12 16.34
CA VAL A 143 -37.87 4.42 15.89
C VAL A 143 -38.76 5.45 15.20
N ILE A 144 -38.65 5.58 13.87
CA ILE A 144 -39.56 6.39 13.05
C ILE A 144 -40.72 5.49 12.57
N PRO A 145 -41.98 5.82 12.85
CA PRO A 145 -43.10 5.15 12.20
C PRO A 145 -43.20 5.61 10.74
N ASP A 146 -43.40 4.62 9.89
CA ASP A 146 -43.66 4.76 8.45
C ASP A 146 -44.88 5.68 8.19
N THR A 147 -44.66 6.89 7.66
CA THR A 147 -45.66 7.66 6.97
C THR A 147 -45.00 8.47 5.87
N GLU A 148 -45.44 8.20 4.65
CA GLU A 148 -45.16 8.98 3.45
C GLU A 148 -45.33 10.48 3.69
N ASN A 149 -44.21 11.23 3.51
CA ASN A 149 -44.27 12.61 2.95
C ASN A 149 -42.86 13.04 2.55
N ASP A 150 -42.73 13.43 1.28
CA ASP A 150 -41.60 14.15 0.72
C ASP A 150 -41.42 15.48 1.47
N ASP A 151 -40.52 15.48 2.46
CA ASP A 151 -39.93 16.71 2.97
C ASP A 151 -38.41 16.49 3.11
N VAL A 152 -37.70 17.26 2.34
CA VAL A 152 -36.25 17.41 2.38
C VAL A 152 -35.84 17.71 3.83
N LEU A 153 -35.30 16.70 4.52
CA LEU A 153 -34.66 16.90 5.83
C LEU A 153 -33.42 17.77 5.62
N VAL A 154 -33.59 19.05 5.83
CA VAL A 154 -32.47 19.97 6.04
C VAL A 154 -31.89 19.63 7.40
N ASP A 155 -30.76 18.90 7.40
CA ASP A 155 -29.92 18.70 8.59
C ASP A 155 -29.44 20.09 9.05
N ASN A 156 -30.03 20.60 10.13
CA ASN A 156 -29.72 21.88 10.75
C ASN A 156 -28.50 21.82 11.67
N THR A 157 -27.54 20.92 11.46
CA THR A 157 -26.18 21.16 11.91
C THR A 157 -25.57 22.18 10.93
N GLU A 158 -25.39 23.43 11.36
CA GLU A 158 -24.67 24.45 10.59
C GLU A 158 -23.29 23.88 10.22
N GLU A 159 -23.19 23.30 9.02
CA GLU A 159 -21.91 22.82 8.49
C GLU A 159 -20.97 24.02 8.37
N LYS A 160 -20.08 24.16 9.33
CA LYS A 160 -19.13 25.27 9.38
C LYS A 160 -18.30 25.32 8.10
N GLY A 161 -18.25 26.48 7.46
CA GLY A 161 -17.38 26.77 6.32
C GLY A 161 -18.10 26.84 4.97
N LYS A 162 -17.48 27.56 4.04
CA LYS A 162 -17.95 27.76 2.66
C LYS A 162 -17.34 26.70 1.73
N VAL A 163 -18.17 25.98 0.97
CA VAL A 163 -17.66 25.07 -0.07
C VAL A 163 -16.95 25.87 -1.17
N ILE A 164 -15.68 25.58 -1.41
CA ILE A 164 -14.81 26.21 -2.41
C ILE A 164 -14.35 25.24 -3.50
N PHE A 165 -14.65 23.95 -3.34
CA PHE A 165 -14.45 22.92 -4.36
C PHE A 165 -15.32 21.71 -4.04
N ARG A 166 -15.95 21.12 -5.08
CA ARG A 166 -16.68 19.86 -4.98
C ARG A 166 -16.61 19.09 -6.29
N ASP A 167 -16.26 17.81 -6.22
CA ASP A 167 -16.40 16.88 -7.34
C ASP A 167 -16.75 15.48 -6.82
N GLY A 168 -17.97 15.04 -7.10
CA GLY A 168 -18.42 13.66 -6.86
C GLY A 168 -18.30 12.79 -8.10
N PHE A 169 -17.79 13.35 -9.20
CA PHE A 169 -17.64 12.70 -10.51
C PHE A 169 -18.97 12.33 -11.19
N GLU A 170 -20.09 12.90 -10.77
CA GLU A 170 -21.44 12.60 -11.28
C GLU A 170 -21.56 12.91 -12.77
N THR A 171 -20.81 13.89 -13.28
CA THR A 171 -20.83 14.30 -14.68
C THR A 171 -20.29 13.24 -15.65
N GLY A 172 -19.67 12.17 -15.13
CA GLY A 172 -19.07 11.11 -15.95
C GLY A 172 -17.73 11.49 -16.59
N THR A 173 -17.16 12.63 -16.21
CA THR A 173 -15.85 13.11 -16.71
C THR A 173 -15.03 13.73 -15.58
N ILE A 174 -13.70 13.59 -15.63
CA ILE A 174 -12.77 14.39 -14.83
C ILE A 174 -12.50 15.67 -15.61
N ARG A 175 -13.06 16.79 -15.16
CA ARG A 175 -12.84 18.09 -15.80
C ARG A 175 -11.51 18.68 -15.35
N VAL A 176 -10.66 19.02 -16.30
CA VAL A 176 -9.33 19.58 -16.02
C VAL A 176 -9.13 20.86 -16.85
N ASP A 177 -8.87 21.97 -16.16
CA ASP A 177 -8.45 23.23 -16.74
C ASP A 177 -7.50 23.97 -15.81
N LYS A 178 -6.27 24.15 -16.24
CA LYS A 178 -5.17 24.75 -15.48
C LYS A 178 -5.53 26.11 -14.88
N TYR A 179 -6.34 26.89 -15.56
CA TYR A 179 -6.66 28.26 -15.19
C TYR A 179 -8.03 28.42 -14.52
N SER A 180 -8.81 27.34 -14.47
CA SER A 180 -10.18 27.40 -13.93
C SER A 180 -10.20 27.74 -12.43
N ASN A 181 -11.14 28.57 -12.06
CA ASN A 181 -11.58 28.81 -10.69
C ASN A 181 -12.93 28.12 -10.39
N ASP A 182 -13.47 27.38 -11.36
CA ASP A 182 -14.70 26.62 -11.19
C ASP A 182 -14.61 25.68 -9.99
N LEU A 183 -15.67 25.62 -9.21
CA LEU A 183 -15.71 24.86 -7.94
C LEU A 183 -15.71 23.33 -8.14
N SER A 184 -15.75 22.84 -9.38
CA SER A 184 -15.79 21.42 -9.73
C SER A 184 -14.79 21.02 -10.82
N THR A 185 -13.85 21.91 -11.15
CA THR A 185 -12.82 21.66 -12.19
C THR A 185 -11.44 21.56 -11.56
N TRP A 186 -10.77 20.46 -11.79
CA TRP A 186 -9.38 20.23 -11.39
C TRP A 186 -8.42 21.10 -12.21
N ASN A 187 -7.27 21.41 -11.65
CA ASN A 187 -6.32 22.29 -12.33
C ASN A 187 -5.21 21.54 -13.08
N ALA A 188 -4.96 20.28 -12.73
CA ALA A 188 -4.06 19.42 -13.47
C ALA A 188 -4.40 17.95 -13.31
N MET A 189 -3.97 17.16 -14.28
CA MET A 189 -3.88 15.71 -14.21
C MET A 189 -2.38 15.35 -14.31
N ALA A 190 -1.86 14.66 -13.32
CA ALA A 190 -0.47 14.28 -13.23
C ALA A 190 -0.32 12.77 -13.49
N LEU A 191 -0.27 12.40 -14.75
CA LEU A 191 -0.04 11.03 -15.21
C LEU A 191 1.43 10.88 -15.58
N HIS A 192 2.06 9.80 -15.11
CA HIS A 192 3.37 9.43 -15.60
C HIS A 192 3.20 8.46 -16.76
N PHE A 193 3.60 8.89 -17.97
CA PHE A 193 3.26 8.28 -19.25
C PHE A 193 1.73 8.20 -19.44
N GLU A 194 1.13 9.26 -19.96
CA GLU A 194 -0.32 9.44 -20.14
C GLU A 194 -1.03 8.32 -20.95
N ASN A 195 -0.27 7.60 -21.77
CA ASN A 195 -0.77 6.44 -22.52
C ASN A 195 -0.73 5.13 -21.71
N ARG A 196 -0.29 5.12 -20.47
CA ARG A 196 -0.07 3.93 -19.65
C ARG A 196 -0.69 4.06 -18.26
N SER A 197 -0.37 5.12 -17.51
CA SER A 197 -1.10 5.48 -16.29
C SER A 197 -2.41 6.16 -16.65
N SER A 198 -3.45 5.96 -15.90
CA SER A 198 -4.76 6.54 -16.21
C SER A 198 -5.53 7.03 -15.00
N ALA A 199 -6.38 8.03 -15.25
CA ALA A 199 -7.44 8.47 -14.37
C ALA A 199 -8.73 8.54 -15.23
N THR A 200 -9.71 7.73 -14.92
CA THR A 200 -10.94 7.55 -15.72
C THR A 200 -12.17 7.48 -14.83
N ILE A 201 -13.34 7.76 -15.40
CA ILE A 201 -14.60 7.56 -14.69
C ILE A 201 -15.14 6.18 -14.99
N VAL A 202 -15.54 5.50 -13.94
CA VAL A 202 -16.16 4.16 -13.99
C VAL A 202 -17.36 4.10 -13.06
N LYS A 203 -18.14 3.02 -13.13
CA LYS A 203 -19.18 2.76 -12.14
C LYS A 203 -18.56 2.34 -10.82
N ASP A 204 -19.21 2.75 -9.73
CA ASP A 204 -18.78 2.46 -8.35
C ASP A 204 -18.61 0.94 -8.16
N PRO A 205 -17.39 0.49 -7.81
CA PRO A 205 -17.10 -0.93 -7.56
C PRO A 205 -17.91 -1.53 -6.41
N ALA A 206 -18.46 -0.69 -5.51
CA ALA A 206 -19.38 -1.13 -4.45
C ALA A 206 -20.82 -1.39 -4.96
N GLY A 207 -21.09 -1.20 -6.23
CA GLY A 207 -22.39 -1.55 -6.85
C GLY A 207 -23.48 -0.50 -6.68
N THR A 208 -23.18 0.73 -6.24
CA THR A 208 -24.18 1.80 -6.06
C THR A 208 -24.72 2.37 -7.39
N GLY A 209 -24.07 2.06 -8.52
CA GLY A 209 -24.40 2.60 -9.84
C GLY A 209 -23.91 4.04 -10.07
N GLN A 210 -23.37 4.72 -9.05
CA GLN A 210 -22.77 6.05 -9.16
C GLN A 210 -21.51 6.02 -10.04
N ASN A 211 -21.10 7.18 -10.51
CA ASN A 211 -19.82 7.35 -11.17
C ASN A 211 -18.75 7.68 -10.12
N VAL A 212 -17.53 7.13 -10.30
CA VAL A 212 -16.38 7.36 -9.44
C VAL A 212 -15.12 7.48 -10.28
N ALA A 213 -14.10 8.16 -9.78
CA ALA A 213 -12.81 8.22 -10.44
C ALA A 213 -11.98 6.97 -10.13
N LYS A 214 -11.50 6.27 -11.15
CA LYS A 214 -10.56 5.15 -11.06
C LYS A 214 -9.19 5.60 -11.51
N PHE A 215 -8.18 5.35 -10.69
CA PHE A 215 -6.79 5.60 -10.98
C PHE A 215 -6.04 4.29 -11.14
N ILE A 216 -5.16 4.23 -12.14
CA ILE A 216 -4.36 3.04 -12.44
C ILE A 216 -2.90 3.45 -12.66
N VAL A 217 -2.00 2.79 -11.97
CA VAL A 217 -0.55 2.83 -12.22
C VAL A 217 -0.10 1.42 -12.59
N PRO A 218 0.29 1.18 -13.86
CA PRO A 218 0.74 -0.14 -14.28
C PRO A 218 2.09 -0.51 -13.65
N ASP A 219 2.27 -1.79 -13.36
CA ASP A 219 3.55 -2.33 -12.91
C ASP A 219 4.46 -2.66 -14.11
N ASP A 220 4.96 -1.63 -14.77
CA ASP A 220 5.69 -1.73 -16.03
C ASP A 220 7.17 -1.32 -15.95
N GLY A 221 7.68 -1.10 -14.74
CA GLY A 221 9.05 -0.68 -14.53
C GLY A 221 9.29 0.82 -14.68
N GLN A 222 8.30 1.60 -15.06
CA GLN A 222 8.46 3.01 -15.40
C GLN A 222 7.39 3.90 -14.76
N CYS A 223 6.12 3.50 -14.84
CA CYS A 223 5.03 4.29 -14.27
C CYS A 223 5.07 4.31 -12.74
N TYR A 224 4.81 5.46 -12.14
CA TYR A 224 4.81 5.63 -10.68
C TYR A 224 3.70 6.53 -10.15
N ARG A 225 2.91 7.16 -11.02
CA ARG A 225 1.83 8.05 -10.58
C ARG A 225 0.67 8.15 -11.55
N ALA A 226 -0.51 8.31 -10.97
CA ALA A 226 -1.73 8.76 -11.61
C ALA A 226 -2.50 9.60 -10.56
N GLU A 227 -2.52 10.91 -10.71
CA GLU A 227 -3.11 11.84 -9.75
C GLU A 227 -3.86 12.97 -10.46
N ILE A 228 -4.84 13.55 -9.77
CA ILE A 228 -5.47 14.82 -10.13
C ILE A 228 -5.13 15.87 -9.08
N GLN A 229 -5.07 17.13 -9.51
CA GLN A 229 -4.59 18.23 -8.69
C GLN A 229 -5.60 19.38 -8.66
N ARG A 230 -5.90 19.85 -7.47
CA ARG A 230 -6.52 21.15 -7.25
C ARG A 230 -5.43 22.14 -6.84
N LYS A 231 -5.42 23.32 -7.45
CA LYS A 231 -4.47 24.37 -7.14
C LYS A 231 -4.57 24.80 -5.66
N GLN A 232 -3.51 25.44 -5.19
CA GLN A 232 -3.46 26.02 -3.84
C GLN A 232 -4.58 27.07 -3.65
N PHE A 233 -4.99 27.21 -2.41
CA PHE A 233 -5.81 28.32 -1.92
C PHE A 233 -4.92 29.35 -1.22
N ASP A 234 -5.49 30.38 -0.60
CA ASP A 234 -4.74 31.25 0.30
C ASP A 234 -4.32 30.49 1.57
N TRP A 235 -3.45 31.07 2.36
CA TRP A 235 -3.15 30.54 3.70
C TRP A 235 -4.41 30.63 4.58
N GLY A 236 -4.52 29.73 5.57
CA GLY A 236 -5.66 29.74 6.48
C GLY A 236 -6.09 28.34 6.93
N HIS A 237 -7.40 28.16 7.11
CA HIS A 237 -8.02 26.98 7.69
C HIS A 237 -8.99 26.34 6.69
N TYR A 238 -8.79 25.08 6.39
CA TYR A 238 -9.55 24.36 5.37
C TYR A 238 -9.95 22.96 5.82
N ASN A 239 -11.10 22.51 5.34
CA ASN A 239 -11.54 21.13 5.52
C ASN A 239 -11.59 20.43 4.16
N TYR A 240 -10.95 19.24 4.09
CA TYR A 240 -10.90 18.38 2.91
C TYR A 240 -11.60 17.07 3.23
N SER A 241 -12.66 16.75 2.52
CA SER A 241 -13.36 15.47 2.61
C SER A 241 -13.27 14.72 1.30
N PHE A 242 -13.03 13.42 1.36
CA PHE A 242 -12.97 12.53 0.20
C PHE A 242 -13.07 11.07 0.64
N SER A 243 -13.43 10.21 -0.29
CA SER A 243 -13.52 8.76 -0.04
C SER A 243 -12.54 8.00 -0.93
N HIS A 244 -11.86 7.00 -0.35
CA HIS A 244 -11.01 6.05 -1.06
C HIS A 244 -11.61 4.65 -1.01
N TYR A 245 -11.62 3.96 -2.14
CA TYR A 245 -11.89 2.53 -2.21
C TYR A 245 -10.65 1.81 -2.70
N ILE A 246 -10.18 0.88 -1.89
CA ILE A 246 -9.01 0.05 -2.17
C ILE A 246 -9.52 -1.35 -2.52
N PRO A 247 -9.31 -1.84 -3.76
CA PRO A 247 -9.74 -3.18 -4.12
C PRO A 247 -8.91 -4.25 -3.41
N SER A 248 -9.47 -5.43 -3.20
CA SER A 248 -8.74 -6.57 -2.60
C SER A 248 -7.58 -7.07 -3.46
N THR A 249 -7.54 -6.68 -4.73
CA THR A 249 -6.40 -6.89 -5.63
C THR A 249 -5.23 -5.94 -5.38
N TRP A 250 -5.33 -5.05 -4.37
CA TRP A 250 -4.27 -4.13 -4.03
C TRP A 250 -3.01 -4.89 -3.64
N PRO A 251 -1.89 -4.68 -4.34
CA PRO A 251 -0.67 -5.42 -4.07
C PRO A 251 -0.05 -4.99 -2.73
N VAL A 252 0.53 -5.93 -2.01
CA VAL A 252 1.32 -5.64 -0.82
C VAL A 252 2.72 -5.18 -1.25
N PHE A 253 3.15 -4.03 -0.74
CA PHE A 253 4.43 -3.43 -1.08
C PHE A 253 5.25 -3.15 0.17
N GLN A 254 6.58 -3.19 0.04
CA GLN A 254 7.48 -2.81 1.13
C GLN A 254 7.35 -1.34 1.51
N TYR A 255 7.11 -0.45 0.53
CA TYR A 255 7.00 1.00 0.74
C TYR A 255 5.59 1.50 0.50
N GLY A 256 5.27 2.61 1.18
CA GLY A 256 3.94 3.20 1.13
C GLY A 256 3.58 3.80 -0.23
N THR A 257 2.28 3.83 -0.49
CA THR A 257 1.65 4.52 -1.61
C THR A 257 0.91 5.74 -1.08
N ILE A 258 1.18 6.90 -1.62
CA ILE A 258 0.43 8.12 -1.31
C ILE A 258 -0.88 8.09 -2.09
N LEU A 259 -1.99 8.31 -1.40
CA LEU A 259 -3.34 8.37 -1.99
C LEU A 259 -3.95 9.77 -1.96
N ALA A 260 -3.50 10.60 -1.03
CA ALA A 260 -3.81 12.02 -0.99
C ALA A 260 -2.61 12.78 -0.41
N GLN A 261 -2.33 13.97 -0.93
CA GLN A 261 -1.22 14.79 -0.48
C GLN A 261 -1.50 16.27 -0.66
N TRP A 262 -0.92 17.09 0.23
CA TRP A 262 -0.83 18.53 0.11
C TRP A 262 0.61 18.86 -0.24
N HIS A 263 0.86 19.19 -1.50
CA HIS A 263 2.22 19.31 -2.00
C HIS A 263 2.64 20.78 -2.10
N GLY A 264 3.84 21.08 -1.59
CA GLY A 264 4.45 22.40 -1.72
C GLY A 264 5.15 22.61 -3.06
N PHE A 265 5.85 23.73 -3.19
CA PHE A 265 6.60 24.09 -4.38
C PHE A 265 8.09 23.83 -4.20
N ASN A 266 8.84 23.88 -5.31
CA ASN A 266 10.29 23.78 -5.26
C ASN A 266 10.88 24.89 -4.37
N LEU A 267 11.88 24.54 -3.58
CA LEU A 267 12.66 25.47 -2.80
C LEU A 267 14.13 25.32 -3.17
N ASN A 268 14.79 26.43 -3.54
CA ASN A 268 16.18 26.44 -4.01
C ASN A 268 16.48 25.39 -5.09
N GLY A 269 15.57 25.23 -6.05
CA GLY A 269 15.71 24.27 -7.15
C GLY A 269 15.43 22.81 -6.78
N LYS A 270 15.15 22.50 -5.51
CA LYS A 270 14.81 21.15 -5.05
C LYS A 270 13.31 20.98 -4.92
N ASN A 271 12.80 19.91 -5.50
CA ASN A 271 11.43 19.45 -5.25
C ASN A 271 11.39 18.78 -3.86
N LEU A 272 10.53 19.28 -2.98
CA LEU A 272 10.38 18.78 -1.62
C LEU A 272 9.31 17.68 -1.54
N ASN A 273 9.35 16.90 -0.47
CA ASN A 273 8.25 16.00 -0.12
C ASN A 273 6.97 16.81 0.18
N PRO A 274 5.77 16.23 0.03
CA PRO A 274 4.55 16.92 0.44
C PRO A 274 4.56 17.20 1.95
N PRO A 275 4.26 18.43 2.42
CA PRO A 275 4.14 18.70 3.85
C PRO A 275 3.19 17.75 4.58
N ILE A 276 2.10 17.35 3.95
CA ILE A 276 1.13 16.40 4.49
C ILE A 276 0.83 15.35 3.42
N ALA A 277 0.79 14.07 3.81
CA ALA A 277 0.33 12.99 2.94
C ALA A 277 -0.40 11.89 3.71
N LEU A 278 -1.48 11.37 3.11
CA LEU A 278 -2.14 10.13 3.51
C LEU A 278 -1.54 8.97 2.72
N VAL A 279 -1.02 8.01 3.44
CA VAL A 279 -0.22 6.91 2.88
C VAL A 279 -0.83 5.57 3.29
N LEU A 280 -1.01 4.70 2.32
CA LEU A 280 -1.22 3.27 2.58
C LEU A 280 0.13 2.58 2.51
N SER A 281 0.60 2.06 3.65
CA SER A 281 1.97 1.59 3.81
C SER A 281 2.08 0.07 3.84
N GLY A 282 3.11 -0.40 3.22
CA GLY A 282 3.98 -1.50 3.59
C GLY A 282 3.46 -2.92 3.51
N LEU A 283 4.34 -3.81 3.92
CA LEU A 283 4.11 -5.27 3.99
C LEU A 283 2.98 -5.63 4.97
N LYS A 284 2.84 -4.87 6.04
CA LYS A 284 1.64 -4.86 6.88
C LYS A 284 0.83 -3.63 6.49
N PRO A 285 -0.25 -3.79 5.73
CA PRO A 285 -1.04 -2.66 5.30
C PRO A 285 -1.57 -1.86 6.49
N GLU A 286 -1.19 -0.60 6.53
CA GLU A 286 -1.62 0.33 7.57
C GLU A 286 -1.78 1.74 6.99
N TRP A 287 -2.73 2.49 7.51
CA TRP A 287 -2.87 3.89 7.17
C TRP A 287 -1.86 4.72 7.96
N GLN A 288 -1.15 5.57 7.26
CA GLN A 288 -0.18 6.49 7.87
C GLN A 288 -0.47 7.92 7.45
N LEU A 289 -0.33 8.83 8.40
CA LEU A 289 -0.22 10.26 8.14
C LEU A 289 1.26 10.64 8.17
N HIS A 290 1.76 11.15 7.06
CA HIS A 290 3.11 11.69 6.97
C HIS A 290 3.06 13.21 7.06
N LEU A 291 3.80 13.78 8.00
CA LEU A 291 4.08 15.21 8.08
C LEU A 291 5.56 15.46 7.83
N TYR A 292 5.87 16.41 6.95
CA TYR A 292 7.25 16.79 6.68
C TYR A 292 7.50 18.24 7.09
N GLU A 293 8.60 18.45 7.77
CA GLU A 293 9.11 19.76 8.16
C GLU A 293 10.44 20.04 7.47
N LEU A 294 10.80 21.30 7.28
CA LEU A 294 12.15 21.66 6.87
C LEU A 294 13.11 21.46 8.05
N LYS A 295 14.25 20.84 7.78
CA LYS A 295 15.37 20.91 8.71
C LYS A 295 15.93 22.34 8.75
N PRO A 296 16.53 22.77 9.88
CA PRO A 296 17.23 24.05 9.94
C PRO A 296 18.22 24.19 8.79
N MET A 297 18.11 25.28 8.03
CA MET A 297 19.00 25.55 6.91
C MET A 297 20.22 26.31 7.39
N THR A 298 21.40 25.93 6.89
CA THR A 298 22.68 26.60 7.23
C THR A 298 22.84 27.96 6.54
N SER A 299 22.10 28.20 5.47
CA SER A 299 21.98 29.48 4.78
C SER A 299 20.69 29.53 3.96
N PRO A 300 20.19 30.72 3.56
CA PRO A 300 19.00 30.84 2.71
C PRO A 300 19.12 30.14 1.34
N LEU A 301 20.34 29.93 0.85
CA LEU A 301 20.63 29.28 -0.43
C LEU A 301 21.00 27.80 -0.28
N ALA A 302 21.03 27.25 0.94
CA ALA A 302 21.33 25.85 1.16
C ALA A 302 20.27 24.95 0.48
N VAL A 303 20.69 23.75 0.07
CA VAL A 303 19.76 22.76 -0.46
C VAL A 303 18.87 22.29 0.69
N PRO A 304 17.55 22.48 0.61
CA PRO A 304 16.66 22.15 1.71
C PRO A 304 16.57 20.65 1.90
N GLU A 305 16.51 20.22 3.17
CA GLU A 305 16.22 18.87 3.57
C GLU A 305 14.95 18.82 4.41
N THR A 306 14.21 17.72 4.32
CA THR A 306 13.00 17.53 5.09
C THR A 306 13.16 16.45 6.16
N LEU A 307 12.48 16.63 7.29
CA LEU A 307 12.32 15.65 8.34
C LEU A 307 10.91 15.06 8.27
N LEU A 308 10.82 13.73 8.19
CA LEU A 308 9.55 13.01 8.21
C LEU A 308 9.14 12.71 9.66
N LYS A 309 7.93 13.12 10.01
CA LYS A 309 7.17 12.63 11.16
C LYS A 309 6.08 11.69 10.64
N ARG A 310 6.11 10.43 11.06
CA ARG A 310 5.18 9.39 10.64
C ARG A 310 4.25 9.03 11.78
N TYR A 311 2.97 9.08 11.53
CA TYR A 311 1.92 8.69 12.47
C TYR A 311 1.16 7.51 11.89
N VAL A 312 1.21 6.35 12.55
CA VAL A 312 0.35 5.21 12.22
C VAL A 312 -1.03 5.51 12.76
N LEU A 313 -2.03 5.44 11.89
CA LEU A 313 -3.42 5.68 12.27
C LEU A 313 -4.02 4.37 12.79
N ASP A 314 -4.60 4.41 13.98
CA ASP A 314 -5.22 3.24 14.62
C ASP A 314 -6.60 2.94 14.01
N VAL A 315 -6.57 2.59 12.72
CA VAL A 315 -7.74 2.19 11.94
C VAL A 315 -7.38 1.05 10.98
N PRO A 316 -8.26 0.08 10.78
CA PRO A 316 -8.00 -1.02 9.87
C PRO A 316 -7.96 -0.53 8.41
N VAL A 317 -7.14 -1.18 7.59
CA VAL A 317 -7.25 -1.07 6.13
C VAL A 317 -8.35 -2.03 5.68
N VAL A 318 -9.47 -1.47 5.23
CA VAL A 318 -10.61 -2.26 4.77
C VAL A 318 -10.65 -2.23 3.24
N TYR A 319 -10.51 -3.41 2.62
CA TYR A 319 -10.58 -3.57 1.17
C TYR A 319 -12.03 -3.74 0.71
N ASN A 320 -12.28 -3.44 -0.56
CA ASN A 320 -13.61 -3.54 -1.19
C ASN A 320 -14.71 -2.73 -0.49
N GLN A 321 -14.32 -1.69 0.23
CA GLN A 321 -15.21 -0.76 0.90
C GLN A 321 -14.71 0.67 0.76
N TRP A 322 -15.60 1.62 0.87
CA TRP A 322 -15.25 3.02 0.92
C TRP A 322 -14.71 3.40 2.29
N ASN A 323 -13.59 4.11 2.30
CA ASN A 323 -12.96 4.70 3.46
C ASN A 323 -13.13 6.21 3.36
N ASP A 324 -13.97 6.78 4.20
CA ASP A 324 -14.26 8.21 4.21
C ASP A 324 -13.25 8.95 5.08
N TRP A 325 -12.60 9.92 4.48
CA TRP A 325 -11.59 10.75 5.11
C TRP A 325 -12.05 12.19 5.23
N ASN A 326 -11.74 12.79 6.37
CA ASN A 326 -11.92 14.21 6.60
C ASN A 326 -10.64 14.76 7.24
N PHE A 327 -10.04 15.75 6.59
CA PHE A 327 -8.86 16.45 7.03
C PHE A 327 -9.22 17.89 7.33
N ASP A 328 -9.18 18.28 8.57
CA ASP A 328 -9.31 19.65 9.03
C ASP A 328 -7.90 20.20 9.23
N ILE A 329 -7.48 21.14 8.38
CA ILE A 329 -6.11 21.62 8.30
C ILE A 329 -6.10 23.13 8.51
N GLN A 330 -5.63 23.56 9.67
CA GLN A 330 -5.18 24.93 9.91
C GLN A 330 -3.67 24.98 9.65
N TRP A 331 -3.27 25.73 8.64
CA TRP A 331 -1.86 25.86 8.30
C TRP A 331 -1.09 26.62 9.37
N SER A 332 0.13 26.18 9.67
CA SER A 332 1.05 26.94 10.52
C SER A 332 1.55 28.17 9.79
N GLU A 333 1.77 29.24 10.51
CA GLU A 333 2.18 30.53 9.95
C GLU A 333 3.37 31.10 10.75
N LEU A 334 4.00 32.14 10.21
CA LEU A 334 4.95 32.97 10.95
C LEU A 334 4.31 34.33 11.17
N ASP A 335 4.41 34.83 12.39
CA ASP A 335 3.96 36.19 12.72
C ASP A 335 4.92 37.26 12.16
N ALA A 336 4.62 38.52 12.39
CA ALA A 336 5.43 39.66 11.93
C ALA A 336 6.85 39.69 12.51
N ASN A 337 7.15 38.88 13.53
CA ASN A 337 8.46 38.73 14.17
C ASN A 337 9.11 37.39 13.85
N ASP A 338 8.66 36.69 12.80
CA ASP A 338 9.09 35.33 12.41
C ASP A 338 8.87 34.27 13.52
N GLN A 339 7.96 34.53 14.47
CA GLN A 339 7.59 33.51 15.46
C GLN A 339 6.53 32.58 14.92
N LEU A 340 6.72 31.28 15.20
CA LEU A 340 5.79 30.25 14.75
C LEU A 340 4.43 30.39 15.42
N ILE A 341 3.38 30.56 14.61
CA ILE A 341 1.99 30.28 14.96
C ILE A 341 1.73 28.83 14.56
N PRO A 342 1.58 27.91 15.53
CA PRO A 342 1.43 26.50 15.20
C PRO A 342 0.12 26.24 14.46
N GLY A 343 0.20 25.42 13.44
CA GLY A 343 -0.96 24.90 12.74
C GLY A 343 -1.56 23.69 13.45
N LYS A 344 -2.64 23.17 12.89
CA LYS A 344 -3.33 21.99 13.39
C LYS A 344 -3.76 21.10 12.25
N VAL A 345 -3.65 19.79 12.43
CA VAL A 345 -4.16 18.77 11.51
C VAL A 345 -5.02 17.81 12.31
N VAL A 346 -6.32 17.81 12.07
CA VAL A 346 -7.25 16.83 12.62
C VAL A 346 -7.70 15.91 11.50
N VAL A 347 -7.56 14.61 11.70
CA VAL A 347 -7.96 13.60 10.71
C VAL A 347 -9.07 12.75 11.28
N LYS A 348 -10.15 12.59 10.51
CA LYS A 348 -11.21 11.61 10.81
C LYS A 348 -11.27 10.56 9.71
N HIS A 349 -11.51 9.33 10.13
CA HIS A 349 -11.79 8.19 9.26
C HIS A 349 -13.15 7.63 9.60
N ASN A 350 -14.07 7.54 8.62
CA ASN A 350 -15.45 7.12 8.81
C ASN A 350 -16.13 7.85 9.99
N GLY A 351 -15.92 9.17 10.08
CA GLY A 351 -16.47 10.03 11.13
C GLY A 351 -15.71 10.03 12.47
N LYS A 352 -14.84 9.05 12.75
CA LYS A 352 -14.08 8.94 13.99
C LYS A 352 -12.75 9.69 13.88
N GLU A 353 -12.41 10.52 14.88
CA GLU A 353 -11.09 11.17 14.96
C GLU A 353 -9.99 10.12 15.17
N VAL A 354 -8.95 10.18 14.31
CA VAL A 354 -7.84 9.21 14.31
C VAL A 354 -6.47 9.89 14.43
N ALA A 355 -6.42 11.21 14.25
CA ALA A 355 -5.24 12.02 14.54
C ALA A 355 -5.64 13.46 14.88
N ASN A 356 -4.88 14.09 15.79
CA ASN A 356 -5.04 15.49 16.19
C ASN A 356 -3.66 16.02 16.57
N ILE A 357 -3.04 16.75 15.64
CA ILE A 357 -1.63 17.12 15.71
C ILE A 357 -1.53 18.62 15.60
N THR A 358 -0.81 19.24 16.54
CA THR A 358 -0.50 20.67 16.55
C THR A 358 0.99 20.88 16.34
N GLY A 359 1.36 21.85 15.51
CA GLY A 359 2.76 22.18 15.24
C GLY A 359 2.99 22.71 13.84
N VAL A 360 4.22 22.60 13.37
CA VAL A 360 4.59 22.91 11.99
C VAL A 360 3.98 21.85 11.06
N ASN A 361 3.27 22.28 10.03
CA ASN A 361 2.62 21.39 9.08
C ASN A 361 2.78 21.84 7.61
N ASN A 362 3.72 22.76 7.36
CA ASN A 362 4.08 23.23 6.02
C ASN A 362 5.51 23.79 6.00
N TYR A 363 5.96 24.32 4.86
CA TYR A 363 7.31 24.85 4.67
C TYR A 363 7.38 26.38 4.68
N HIS A 364 6.32 27.06 5.09
CA HIS A 364 6.18 28.53 5.09
C HIS A 364 6.65 29.19 3.77
N GLN A 365 6.34 28.55 2.65
CA GLN A 365 6.62 29.07 1.31
C GLN A 365 5.68 30.24 1.00
N LYS A 366 5.97 30.98 -0.06
CA LYS A 366 5.11 32.07 -0.52
C LYS A 366 3.66 31.64 -0.77
N TRP A 367 3.48 30.40 -1.25
CA TRP A 367 2.19 29.82 -1.61
C TRP A 367 1.87 28.65 -0.67
N SER A 368 0.62 28.52 -0.30
CA SER A 368 0.14 27.34 0.43
C SER A 368 0.26 26.08 -0.42
N PRO A 369 0.31 24.89 0.19
CA PRO A 369 0.32 23.63 -0.54
C PRO A 369 -0.94 23.44 -1.40
N TYR A 370 -0.78 22.83 -2.57
CA TYR A 370 -1.88 22.42 -3.43
C TYR A 370 -2.28 20.96 -3.13
N PHE A 371 -3.57 20.65 -3.31
CA PHE A 371 -4.11 19.33 -3.03
C PHE A 371 -3.98 18.39 -4.23
N GLN A 372 -3.50 17.17 -4.02
CA GLN A 372 -3.48 16.08 -5.00
C GLN A 372 -4.09 14.82 -4.41
N MET A 373 -4.78 14.04 -5.24
CA MET A 373 -5.26 12.73 -4.90
C MET A 373 -5.15 11.77 -6.08
N GLY A 374 -5.06 10.48 -5.78
CA GLY A 374 -4.84 9.42 -6.75
C GLY A 374 -3.85 8.40 -6.23
N ILE A 375 -2.91 7.97 -7.06
CA ILE A 375 -1.87 7.02 -6.72
C ILE A 375 -0.51 7.63 -7.01
N TYR A 376 0.36 7.73 -5.97
CA TYR A 376 1.76 8.09 -6.14
C TYR A 376 2.67 7.12 -5.40
N ARG A 377 3.55 6.47 -6.17
CA ARG A 377 4.52 5.48 -5.68
C ARG A 377 5.93 6.00 -5.90
N SER A 378 6.45 6.74 -4.93
CA SER A 378 7.81 7.31 -5.01
C SER A 378 8.90 6.24 -5.16
N SER A 379 8.69 5.04 -4.61
CA SER A 379 9.59 3.88 -4.74
C SER A 379 9.69 3.33 -6.16
N TRP A 380 8.73 3.65 -7.04
CA TRP A 380 8.73 3.25 -8.45
C TRP A 380 9.32 4.30 -9.38
N ARG A 381 9.66 5.46 -8.87
CA ARG A 381 10.30 6.51 -9.64
C ARG A 381 11.68 6.05 -10.12
N GLU A 382 12.06 6.46 -11.33
CA GLU A 382 13.36 6.14 -11.94
C GLU A 382 14.53 6.42 -10.98
N GLY A 383 15.42 5.42 -10.80
CA GLY A 383 16.51 5.46 -9.83
C GLY A 383 16.17 4.96 -8.41
N ALA A 384 14.90 4.80 -8.06
CA ALA A 384 14.44 4.27 -6.78
C ALA A 384 14.02 2.79 -6.84
N LEU A 385 14.36 2.09 -7.90
CA LEU A 385 13.90 0.72 -8.24
C LEU A 385 14.30 -0.40 -7.25
N LYS A 386 14.86 -0.07 -6.09
CA LYS A 386 15.32 -1.05 -5.09
C LYS A 386 14.19 -1.90 -4.50
N ASP A 387 12.93 -1.52 -4.74
CA ASP A 387 11.76 -2.06 -4.04
C ASP A 387 10.71 -2.62 -4.99
N ARG A 388 11.08 -2.77 -6.24
CA ARG A 388 10.15 -3.27 -7.21
C ARG A 388 9.94 -4.76 -7.03
N VAL A 389 9.02 -5.10 -6.17
CA VAL A 389 8.33 -6.38 -6.30
C VAL A 389 7.46 -6.24 -7.55
N ILE A 390 7.88 -6.82 -8.65
CA ILE A 390 7.07 -6.94 -9.86
C ILE A 390 5.90 -7.85 -9.48
N VAL A 391 4.75 -7.26 -9.25
CA VAL A 391 3.55 -8.00 -8.86
C VAL A 391 2.79 -8.48 -10.09
N GLY A 392 3.18 -7.98 -11.27
CA GLY A 392 2.53 -8.30 -12.54
C GLY A 392 1.10 -7.78 -12.67
N GLN A 393 0.66 -6.96 -11.72
CA GLN A 393 -0.68 -6.36 -11.67
C GLN A 393 -0.60 -4.85 -11.48
N PRO A 394 -1.48 -4.07 -12.13
CA PRO A 394 -1.55 -2.64 -11.91
C PRO A 394 -2.01 -2.33 -10.48
N VAL A 395 -1.56 -1.21 -9.95
CA VAL A 395 -2.11 -0.63 -8.72
C VAL A 395 -3.32 0.19 -9.07
N GLU A 396 -4.45 -0.10 -8.45
CA GLU A 396 -5.73 0.56 -8.69
C GLU A 396 -6.31 1.14 -7.40
N ALA A 397 -6.84 2.35 -7.47
CA ALA A 397 -7.63 2.95 -6.40
C ALA A 397 -8.80 3.73 -7.00
N TYR A 398 -9.86 3.89 -6.21
CA TYR A 398 -11.02 4.64 -6.62
C TYR A 398 -11.29 5.76 -5.63
N HIS A 399 -11.82 6.87 -6.12
CA HIS A 399 -12.06 8.08 -5.34
C HIS A 399 -13.43 8.67 -5.67
N LYS A 400 -14.09 9.23 -4.65
CA LYS A 400 -15.35 9.99 -4.81
C LYS A 400 -15.54 11.02 -3.70
N ASN A 401 -16.62 11.78 -3.79
CA ASN A 401 -17.11 12.70 -2.76
C ASN A 401 -16.07 13.74 -2.31
N VAL A 402 -15.32 14.30 -3.25
CA VAL A 402 -14.32 15.32 -2.91
C VAL A 402 -15.02 16.64 -2.60
N VAL A 403 -14.81 17.16 -1.40
CA VAL A 403 -15.30 18.46 -0.97
C VAL A 403 -14.20 19.21 -0.24
N ILE A 404 -13.98 20.46 -0.60
CA ILE A 404 -13.08 21.35 0.12
C ILE A 404 -13.88 22.55 0.61
N LYS A 405 -13.77 22.85 1.91
CA LYS A 405 -14.42 24.00 2.55
C LYS A 405 -13.38 24.97 3.07
N ASP A 406 -13.65 26.23 2.91
CA ASP A 406 -12.94 27.33 3.57
C ASP A 406 -13.58 27.55 4.94
N LEU A 407 -12.76 27.49 5.98
CA LEU A 407 -13.17 27.67 7.38
C LEU A 407 -12.67 28.99 7.99
N ASN A 408 -12.01 29.87 7.17
CA ASN A 408 -11.50 31.18 7.60
C ASN A 408 -12.60 32.14 8.02
#